data_fc7aacba63d7b69e22aee5167d4e0659
#
_entry.id   fc7aacba63d7b69e22aee5167d4e0659
#
_cell.length_a   1.000
_cell.length_b   1.000
_cell.length_c   1.000
_cell.angle_alpha   90.00
_cell.angle_beta   90.00
_cell.angle_gamma   90.00
#
_symmetry.space_group_name_H-M   'P 1'
#
loop_
_entity.id
_entity.type
_entity.pdbx_description
1 polymer ?
#
loop_
_entity_poly.entity_id
_entity_poly.type
_entity_poly.pdbx_seq_one_letter_code
_entity_poly.pdbx_strand_id
1 'polypeptide(L)'
;MNKALYTILCILISFSGFSQLTNQWVDYNKSYYKFKVVADGVYRIDYATLQNAAQFAGLPLNSINRKDFQIFGRGQELYIHVEGAGPNSSPMVSGDYIEFYAEKNTGWLDASYYSYPEWHANPNVSLFTDTATYYLTWNNATPNRRLAPLANMNFTGKTTEDYFMFESRLDQLSQPSNGRYVLAATTALYEPEF
;
A
#
# COMPACT_ATOMS: atom_id res chain seq x y z
N MET A 1 -46.98 -7.36 17.67
CA MET A 1 -45.52 -7.40 17.43
C MET A 1 -44.86 -6.60 18.53
N ASN A 2 -44.04 -7.23 19.38
CA ASN A 2 -43.63 -6.68 20.67
C ASN A 2 -42.65 -5.52 20.55
N LYS A 3 -42.98 -4.37 21.16
CA LYS A 3 -42.11 -3.18 21.21
C LYS A 3 -40.72 -3.53 21.73
N ALA A 4 -40.60 -4.49 22.65
CA ALA A 4 -39.33 -5.02 23.15
C ALA A 4 -38.46 -5.65 22.05
N LEU A 5 -39.05 -6.30 21.05
CA LEU A 5 -38.29 -6.91 19.93
C LEU A 5 -37.65 -5.85 19.05
N TYR A 6 -38.34 -4.72 18.78
CA TYR A 6 -37.77 -3.60 18.02
C TYR A 6 -36.64 -2.91 18.78
N THR A 7 -36.77 -2.75 20.09
CA THR A 7 -35.74 -2.14 20.94
C THR A 7 -34.45 -3.01 20.92
N ILE A 8 -34.60 -4.33 21.05
CA ILE A 8 -33.48 -5.27 20.98
C ILE A 8 -32.83 -5.23 19.59
N LEU A 9 -33.61 -5.19 18.50
CA LEU A 9 -33.13 -5.11 17.14
C LEU A 9 -32.33 -3.80 16.90
N CYS A 10 -32.83 -2.66 17.39
CA CYS A 10 -32.14 -1.38 17.30
C CYS A 10 -30.81 -1.37 18.08
N ILE A 11 -30.75 -2.00 19.25
CA ILE A 11 -29.50 -2.12 20.02
C ILE A 11 -28.49 -3.00 19.29
N LEU A 12 -28.90 -4.09 18.66
CA LEU A 12 -28.01 -4.97 17.89
C LEU A 12 -27.42 -4.29 16.64
N ILE A 13 -28.16 -3.37 16.02
CA ILE A 13 -27.70 -2.62 14.83
C ILE A 13 -26.68 -1.52 15.23
N SER A 14 -26.74 -1.01 16.46
CA SER A 14 -25.85 0.05 16.93
C SER A 14 -24.39 -0.38 17.16
N PHE A 15 -24.10 -1.67 17.16
CA PHE A 15 -22.73 -2.21 17.35
C PHE A 15 -21.91 -2.35 16.07
N SER A 16 -22.43 -2.00 14.91
CA SER A 16 -21.75 -2.20 13.61
C SER A 16 -21.06 -0.93 13.13
N GLY A 17 -20.14 -0.33 13.89
CA GLY A 17 -19.69 0.96 13.43
C GLY A 17 -18.33 1.48 13.82
N PHE A 18 -17.43 0.67 14.35
CA PHE A 18 -16.05 1.13 14.49
C PHE A 18 -15.11 0.16 13.77
N SER A 19 -14.91 0.40 12.48
CA SER A 19 -13.71 -0.08 11.79
C SER A 19 -12.54 0.71 12.36
N GLN A 20 -12.11 0.34 13.57
CA GLN A 20 -10.78 0.71 14.02
C GLN A 20 -9.81 0.02 13.07
N LEU A 21 -8.78 0.76 12.62
CA LEU A 21 -7.60 0.20 11.98
C LEU A 21 -6.92 -0.73 13.00
N THR A 22 -7.46 -1.93 13.09
CA THR A 22 -6.99 -2.93 14.03
C THR A 22 -5.84 -3.68 13.38
N ASN A 23 -4.87 -4.12 14.19
CA ASN A 23 -3.79 -4.99 13.75
C ASN A 23 -4.28 -6.43 13.45
N GLN A 24 -5.55 -6.59 13.04
CA GLN A 24 -6.17 -7.90 12.74
C GLN A 24 -5.49 -8.64 11.59
N TRP A 25 -4.77 -7.93 10.72
CA TRP A 25 -3.98 -8.52 9.66
C TRP A 25 -2.67 -9.15 10.15
N VAL A 26 -2.24 -8.83 11.38
CA VAL A 26 -0.99 -9.33 11.96
C VAL A 26 -1.24 -10.70 12.59
N ASP A 27 -0.58 -11.71 12.08
CA ASP A 27 -0.47 -13.02 12.72
C ASP A 27 0.79 -13.03 13.59
N TYR A 28 0.63 -13.01 14.90
CA TYR A 28 1.75 -12.95 15.86
C TYR A 28 2.65 -14.19 15.86
N ASN A 29 2.25 -15.25 15.15
CA ASN A 29 3.08 -16.45 14.98
C ASN A 29 3.98 -16.38 13.74
N LYS A 30 3.91 -15.29 12.97
CA LYS A 30 4.70 -15.09 11.74
C LYS A 30 5.79 -14.04 11.93
N SER A 31 6.84 -14.16 11.14
CA SER A 31 7.86 -13.13 11.00
C SER A 31 7.49 -12.16 9.89
N TYR A 32 7.72 -10.88 10.13
CA TYR A 32 7.48 -9.80 9.17
C TYR A 32 8.76 -9.01 8.94
N TYR A 33 9.14 -8.85 7.69
CA TYR A 33 10.32 -8.09 7.28
C TYR A 33 9.86 -6.73 6.78
N LYS A 34 10.17 -5.71 7.56
CA LYS A 34 9.74 -4.34 7.31
C LYS A 34 10.63 -3.65 6.29
N PHE A 35 10.03 -2.95 5.33
CA PHE A 35 10.72 -2.05 4.42
C PHE A 35 9.93 -0.74 4.23
N LYS A 36 10.59 0.28 3.67
CA LYS A 36 10.05 1.62 3.54
C LYS A 36 9.82 1.97 2.08
N VAL A 37 8.74 2.71 1.83
CA VAL A 37 8.35 3.25 0.53
C VAL A 37 8.18 4.76 0.68
N VAL A 38 8.82 5.53 -0.19
CA VAL A 38 8.84 7.01 -0.12
C VAL A 38 8.22 7.69 -1.33
N ALA A 39 7.82 6.92 -2.34
CA ALA A 39 7.16 7.41 -3.55
C ALA A 39 6.11 6.40 -4.01
N ASP A 40 5.11 6.88 -4.76
CA ASP A 40 4.13 6.01 -5.39
C ASP A 40 4.76 5.35 -6.62
N GLY A 41 4.46 4.07 -6.85
CA GLY A 41 4.96 3.38 -8.02
C GLY A 41 5.01 1.88 -7.92
N VAL A 42 5.52 1.27 -8.98
CA VAL A 42 5.82 -0.17 -9.02
C VAL A 42 7.20 -0.40 -8.44
N TYR A 43 7.25 -1.26 -7.45
CA TYR A 43 8.48 -1.66 -6.77
C TYR A 43 8.85 -3.08 -7.15
N ARG A 44 10.15 -3.33 -7.24
CA ARG A 44 10.71 -4.65 -7.44
C ARG A 44 11.64 -4.99 -6.29
N ILE A 45 11.45 -6.18 -5.73
CA ILE A 45 12.37 -6.82 -4.79
C ILE A 45 13.01 -7.98 -5.52
N ASP A 46 14.27 -7.85 -5.91
CA ASP A 46 15.02 -8.88 -6.58
C ASP A 46 15.55 -9.95 -5.61
N TYR A 47 15.96 -11.08 -6.15
CA TYR A 47 16.55 -12.18 -5.38
C TYR A 47 17.75 -11.73 -4.53
N ALA A 48 18.61 -10.84 -5.05
CA ALA A 48 19.79 -10.35 -4.33
C ALA A 48 19.38 -9.58 -3.06
N THR A 49 18.35 -8.75 -3.14
CA THR A 49 17.78 -8.04 -1.98
C THR A 49 17.24 -9.02 -0.94
N LEU A 50 16.51 -10.06 -1.37
CA LEU A 50 15.99 -11.10 -0.47
C LEU A 50 17.13 -11.93 0.14
N GLN A 51 18.19 -12.19 -0.62
CA GLN A 51 19.37 -12.90 -0.13
C GLN A 51 20.10 -12.09 0.94
N ASN A 52 20.21 -10.77 0.78
CA ASN A 52 20.73 -9.89 1.82
C ASN A 52 19.85 -9.93 3.07
N ALA A 53 18.52 -9.91 2.93
CA ALA A 53 17.60 -10.06 4.06
C ALA A 53 17.76 -11.43 4.74
N ALA A 54 18.02 -12.50 3.98
CA ALA A 54 18.32 -13.82 4.54
C ALA A 54 19.61 -13.81 5.37
N GLN A 55 20.64 -13.15 4.87
CA GLN A 55 21.94 -13.07 5.53
C GLN A 55 21.93 -12.21 6.79
N PHE A 56 21.30 -11.03 6.75
CA PHE A 56 21.39 -10.03 7.82
C PHE A 56 20.19 -9.98 8.75
N ALA A 57 19.02 -10.44 8.30
CA ALA A 57 17.79 -10.41 9.07
C ALA A 57 17.16 -11.79 9.28
N GLY A 58 17.81 -12.87 8.84
CA GLY A 58 17.37 -14.24 9.08
C GLY A 58 16.13 -14.66 8.29
N LEU A 59 15.86 -14.05 7.12
CA LEU A 59 14.79 -14.51 6.23
C LEU A 59 15.09 -15.94 5.76
N PRO A 60 14.22 -16.95 5.99
CA PRO A 60 14.46 -18.34 5.59
C PRO A 60 14.19 -18.56 4.11
N LEU A 61 14.87 -17.80 3.24
CA LEU A 61 14.61 -17.68 1.81
C LEU A 61 14.57 -19.04 1.09
N ASN A 62 15.47 -19.95 1.45
CA ASN A 62 15.56 -21.27 0.81
C ASN A 62 14.42 -22.22 1.16
N SER A 63 13.58 -21.88 2.15
CA SER A 63 12.44 -22.68 2.56
C SER A 63 11.09 -22.07 2.15
N ILE A 64 11.09 -20.88 1.55
CA ILE A 64 9.89 -20.18 1.11
C ILE A 64 9.70 -20.39 -0.38
N ASN A 65 8.61 -21.02 -0.78
CA ASN A 65 8.27 -21.13 -2.19
C ASN A 65 7.79 -19.80 -2.76
N ARG A 66 8.00 -19.56 -4.05
CA ARG A 66 7.55 -18.35 -4.75
C ARG A 66 6.08 -18.02 -4.54
N LYS A 67 5.21 -19.03 -4.57
CA LYS A 67 3.77 -18.89 -4.36
C LYS A 67 3.39 -18.45 -2.94
N ASP A 68 4.28 -18.61 -1.96
CA ASP A 68 3.98 -18.40 -0.54
C ASP A 68 4.26 -16.96 -0.09
N PHE A 69 5.03 -16.15 -0.84
CA PHE A 69 5.30 -14.77 -0.48
C PHE A 69 4.05 -13.91 -0.43
N GLN A 70 3.99 -13.03 0.57
CA GLN A 70 2.96 -12.01 0.79
C GLN A 70 3.60 -10.66 1.08
N ILE A 71 2.98 -9.60 0.62
CA ILE A 71 3.32 -8.23 1.03
C ILE A 71 2.08 -7.57 1.61
N PHE A 72 2.24 -6.94 2.77
CA PHE A 72 1.20 -6.17 3.43
C PHE A 72 1.55 -4.68 3.43
N GLY A 73 0.56 -3.85 3.13
CA GLY A 73 0.62 -2.41 3.23
C GLY A 73 -0.73 -1.86 3.71
N ARG A 74 -0.71 -0.84 4.56
CA ARG A 74 -1.93 -0.22 5.11
C ARG A 74 -2.92 -1.24 5.71
N GLY A 75 -2.41 -2.30 6.35
CA GLY A 75 -3.23 -3.34 6.98
C GLY A 75 -3.87 -4.35 6.03
N GLN A 76 -3.48 -4.37 4.76
CA GLN A 76 -4.04 -5.27 3.76
C GLN A 76 -2.94 -6.01 3.00
N GLU A 77 -3.21 -7.26 2.60
CA GLU A 77 -2.37 -7.98 1.66
C GLU A 77 -2.47 -7.36 0.27
N LEU A 78 -1.32 -7.08 -0.34
CA LEU A 78 -1.24 -6.54 -1.70
C LEU A 78 -1.33 -7.65 -2.75
N TYR A 79 -1.79 -7.29 -3.94
CA TYR A 79 -1.60 -8.11 -5.12
C TYR A 79 -0.16 -7.97 -5.60
N ILE A 80 0.55 -9.09 -5.69
CA ILE A 80 1.96 -9.12 -6.12
C ILE A 80 2.12 -10.01 -7.36
N HIS A 81 3.14 -9.69 -8.17
CA HIS A 81 3.64 -10.56 -9.20
C HIS A 81 4.95 -11.18 -8.71
N VAL A 82 5.10 -12.48 -8.87
CA VAL A 82 6.35 -13.19 -8.56
C VAL A 82 6.84 -13.86 -9.82
N GLU A 83 7.93 -13.35 -10.36
CA GLU A 83 8.57 -13.87 -11.57
C GLU A 83 9.69 -14.84 -11.19
N GLY A 84 9.84 -15.88 -11.98
CA GLY A 84 10.95 -16.80 -11.82
C GLY A 84 10.88 -18.04 -12.72
N ALA A 85 12.05 -18.61 -12.95
CA ALA A 85 12.21 -19.84 -13.73
C ALA A 85 11.77 -21.06 -12.92
N GLY A 86 10.90 -21.89 -13.52
CA GLY A 86 10.43 -23.15 -12.92
C GLY A 86 9.12 -23.03 -12.14
N PRO A 87 8.72 -24.10 -11.44
CA PRO A 87 7.41 -24.15 -10.78
C PRO A 87 7.32 -23.19 -9.60
N ASN A 88 6.16 -22.55 -9.41
CA ASN A 88 5.88 -21.64 -8.29
C ASN A 88 5.97 -22.31 -6.91
N SER A 89 6.00 -23.64 -6.86
CA SER A 89 6.22 -24.45 -5.66
C SER A 89 7.68 -24.64 -5.28
N SER A 90 8.59 -23.95 -5.96
CA SER A 90 10.03 -23.96 -5.64
C SER A 90 10.44 -22.65 -4.99
N PRO A 91 11.50 -22.61 -4.17
CA PRO A 91 12.10 -21.38 -3.68
C PRO A 91 12.59 -20.48 -4.82
N MET A 92 12.79 -19.22 -4.50
CA MET A 92 13.38 -18.25 -5.43
C MET A 92 14.86 -18.56 -5.69
N VAL A 93 15.31 -18.24 -6.90
CA VAL A 93 16.69 -18.38 -7.33
C VAL A 93 17.18 -17.08 -7.97
N SER A 94 18.47 -17.02 -8.30
CA SER A 94 19.05 -15.85 -8.98
C SER A 94 18.30 -15.53 -10.27
N GLY A 95 17.91 -14.26 -10.42
CA GLY A 95 17.10 -13.76 -11.53
C GLY A 95 15.61 -13.63 -11.21
N ASP A 96 15.12 -14.27 -10.16
CA ASP A 96 13.74 -14.14 -9.72
C ASP A 96 13.51 -12.81 -8.98
N TYR A 97 12.27 -12.31 -9.02
CA TYR A 97 11.88 -11.07 -8.35
C TYR A 97 10.40 -11.06 -7.96
N ILE A 98 10.06 -10.15 -7.06
CA ILE A 98 8.70 -9.82 -6.66
C ILE A 98 8.40 -8.40 -7.10
N GLU A 99 7.28 -8.18 -7.79
CA GLU A 99 6.78 -6.84 -8.16
C GLU A 99 5.42 -6.57 -7.53
N PHE A 100 5.23 -5.32 -7.13
CA PHE A 100 3.98 -4.84 -6.55
C PHE A 100 3.88 -3.33 -6.69
N TYR A 101 2.66 -2.81 -6.67
CA TYR A 101 2.41 -1.38 -6.58
C TYR A 101 2.35 -0.99 -5.10
N ALA A 102 3.02 0.10 -4.77
CA ALA A 102 3.00 0.67 -3.43
C ALA A 102 2.87 2.19 -3.48
N GLU A 103 2.27 2.75 -2.44
CA GLU A 103 2.07 4.17 -2.26
C GLU A 103 2.84 4.68 -1.05
N LYS A 104 3.35 5.90 -1.16
CA LYS A 104 3.93 6.61 -0.03
C LYS A 104 2.89 6.91 1.05
N ASN A 105 3.31 7.43 2.17
CA ASN A 105 2.38 7.93 3.18
C ASN A 105 1.74 9.24 2.70
N THR A 106 0.43 9.20 2.49
CA THR A 106 -0.39 10.34 2.07
C THR A 106 -1.06 11.04 3.25
N GLY A 107 -0.74 10.68 4.50
CA GLY A 107 -1.40 11.25 5.67
C GLY A 107 -2.84 10.76 5.89
N TRP A 108 -3.20 9.62 5.30
CA TRP A 108 -4.56 9.06 5.39
C TRP A 108 -5.02 8.78 6.83
N LEU A 109 -4.09 8.66 7.79
CA LEU A 109 -4.37 8.54 9.22
C LEU A 109 -4.34 9.89 9.95
N ASP A 110 -3.77 10.91 9.34
CA ASP A 110 -3.47 12.17 10.01
C ASP A 110 -4.75 12.94 10.39
N ALA A 111 -5.84 12.76 9.64
CA ALA A 111 -7.12 13.38 9.93
C ALA A 111 -7.62 13.09 11.36
N SER A 112 -7.26 11.94 11.92
CA SER A 112 -7.63 11.57 13.29
C SER A 112 -6.92 12.37 14.38
N TYR A 113 -5.84 13.07 14.05
CA TYR A 113 -5.09 13.93 14.98
C TYR A 113 -5.66 15.34 15.07
N TYR A 114 -6.56 15.72 14.17
CA TYR A 114 -7.20 17.02 14.18
C TYR A 114 -8.52 16.97 14.93
N SER A 115 -8.78 17.97 15.81
CA SER A 115 -10.07 18.11 16.48
C SER A 115 -11.20 18.32 15.48
N TYR A 116 -10.87 18.92 14.34
CA TYR A 116 -11.77 19.13 13.21
C TYR A 116 -11.06 18.62 11.95
N PRO A 117 -11.61 17.60 11.24
CA PRO A 117 -10.98 17.00 10.05
C PRO A 117 -10.69 18.02 8.93
N GLU A 118 -11.49 19.08 8.83
CA GLU A 118 -11.33 20.18 7.86
C GLU A 118 -10.06 21.01 8.10
N TRP A 119 -9.42 20.90 9.27
CA TRP A 119 -8.14 21.53 9.55
C TRP A 119 -6.96 20.80 8.91
N HIS A 120 -7.19 19.59 8.41
CA HIS A 120 -6.23 18.86 7.60
C HIS A 120 -6.21 19.46 6.18
N ALA A 121 -5.42 20.52 6.01
CA ALA A 121 -5.41 21.37 4.81
C ALA A 121 -5.04 20.59 3.52
N ASN A 122 -4.26 19.53 3.63
CA ASN A 122 -3.88 18.69 2.50
C ASN A 122 -3.99 17.20 2.85
N PRO A 123 -5.10 16.53 2.47
CA PRO A 123 -5.36 15.14 2.82
C PRO A 123 -4.48 14.12 2.07
N ASN A 124 -3.60 14.59 1.17
CA ASN A 124 -2.72 13.74 0.37
C ASN A 124 -1.24 13.86 0.74
N VAL A 125 -0.94 14.62 1.79
CA VAL A 125 0.42 14.79 2.31
C VAL A 125 0.38 14.64 3.81
N SER A 126 1.19 13.74 4.35
CA SER A 126 1.35 13.61 5.79
C SER A 126 2.19 14.76 6.33
N LEU A 127 1.78 15.32 7.47
CA LEU A 127 2.57 16.33 8.20
C LEU A 127 3.78 15.72 8.92
N PHE A 128 3.83 14.40 9.06
CA PHE A 128 4.86 13.72 9.86
C PHE A 128 5.95 13.11 8.98
N THR A 129 5.57 12.40 7.92
CA THR A 129 6.49 11.74 7.01
C THR A 129 5.77 11.29 5.74
N ASP A 130 6.46 11.34 4.61
CA ASP A 130 6.03 10.76 3.34
C ASP A 130 6.29 9.24 3.27
N THR A 131 7.01 8.71 4.24
CA THR A 131 7.43 7.32 4.27
C THR A 131 6.32 6.39 4.74
N ALA A 132 5.89 5.48 3.88
CA ALA A 132 5.01 4.37 4.24
C ALA A 132 5.83 3.13 4.61
N THR A 133 5.27 2.32 5.50
CA THR A 133 5.88 1.05 5.91
C THR A 133 5.10 -0.12 5.33
N TYR A 134 5.83 -1.03 4.69
CA TYR A 134 5.32 -2.28 4.15
C TYR A 134 6.03 -3.47 4.80
N TYR A 135 5.41 -4.64 4.69
CA TYR A 135 5.86 -5.85 5.36
C TYR A 135 5.86 -7.03 4.41
N LEU A 136 7.01 -7.67 4.27
CA LEU A 136 7.15 -8.95 3.57
C LEU A 136 6.99 -10.09 4.59
N THR A 137 6.21 -11.08 4.22
CA THR A 137 6.02 -12.33 4.98
C THR A 137 5.70 -13.46 4.01
N TRP A 138 5.31 -14.64 4.51
CA TRP A 138 4.89 -15.77 3.70
C TRP A 138 3.76 -16.56 4.36
N ASN A 139 2.99 -17.27 3.53
CA ASN A 139 1.92 -18.14 3.97
C ASN A 139 1.73 -19.29 2.97
N ASN A 140 1.82 -20.51 3.46
CA ASN A 140 1.66 -21.72 2.65
C ASN A 140 0.29 -22.42 2.83
N ALA A 141 -0.57 -21.90 3.72
CA ALA A 141 -1.84 -22.53 4.09
C ALA A 141 -3.01 -22.12 3.19
N THR A 142 -2.97 -20.92 2.60
CA THR A 142 -4.05 -20.35 1.77
C THR A 142 -3.49 -19.73 0.51
N PRO A 143 -4.27 -19.64 -0.58
CA PRO A 143 -3.86 -18.88 -1.76
C PRO A 143 -3.58 -17.43 -1.40
N ASN A 144 -2.41 -16.95 -1.78
CA ASN A 144 -1.99 -15.56 -1.59
C ASN A 144 -2.43 -14.68 -2.77
N ARG A 145 -2.59 -13.39 -2.55
CA ARG A 145 -3.01 -12.45 -3.61
C ARG A 145 -1.95 -12.35 -4.70
N ARG A 146 -2.38 -12.49 -5.96
CA ARG A 146 -1.51 -12.40 -7.15
C ARG A 146 -2.11 -11.49 -8.19
N LEU A 147 -1.26 -10.69 -8.85
CA LEU A 147 -1.64 -9.98 -10.05
C LEU A 147 -2.00 -10.99 -11.13
N ALA A 148 -3.18 -10.82 -11.71
CA ALA A 148 -3.59 -11.62 -12.85
C ALA A 148 -3.00 -11.03 -14.14
N PRO A 149 -2.47 -11.85 -15.06
CA PRO A 149 -2.06 -11.34 -16.35
C PRO A 149 -3.27 -10.80 -17.10
N LEU A 150 -3.10 -9.67 -17.81
CA LEU A 150 -4.14 -9.13 -18.67
C LEU A 150 -4.28 -10.02 -19.90
N ALA A 151 -5.42 -10.69 -20.02
CA ALA A 151 -5.67 -11.67 -21.08
C ALA A 151 -5.82 -11.05 -22.47
N ASN A 152 -6.19 -9.77 -22.55
CA ASN A 152 -6.42 -9.09 -23.82
C ASN A 152 -5.51 -7.87 -23.97
N MET A 153 -4.44 -8.04 -24.75
CA MET A 153 -3.48 -6.99 -25.13
C MET A 153 -3.72 -6.51 -26.57
N ASN A 154 -4.90 -6.79 -27.13
CA ASN A 154 -5.22 -6.36 -28.51
C ASN A 154 -5.77 -4.92 -28.49
N PHE A 155 -4.95 -3.98 -28.91
CA PHE A 155 -5.30 -2.55 -29.07
C PHE A 155 -5.70 -2.19 -30.50
N THR A 156 -5.87 -3.18 -31.41
CA THR A 156 -6.29 -2.94 -32.79
C THR A 156 -7.67 -2.26 -32.81
N GLY A 157 -7.77 -1.15 -33.50
CA GLY A 157 -9.01 -0.36 -33.60
C GLY A 157 -9.34 0.46 -32.34
N LYS A 158 -8.46 0.55 -31.38
CA LYS A 158 -8.55 1.53 -30.29
C LYS A 158 -7.92 2.83 -30.74
N THR A 159 -8.64 3.92 -30.54
CA THR A 159 -8.11 5.26 -30.73
C THR A 159 -7.19 5.56 -29.54
N THR A 160 -6.00 6.06 -29.83
CA THR A 160 -5.13 6.61 -28.78
C THR A 160 -5.71 7.94 -28.32
N GLU A 161 -5.65 8.20 -27.03
CA GLU A 161 -5.97 9.54 -26.52
C GLU A 161 -4.92 10.54 -27.04
N ASP A 162 -5.38 11.72 -27.43
CA ASP A 162 -4.52 12.79 -27.96
C ASP A 162 -3.71 13.47 -26.86
N TYR A 163 -4.08 13.25 -25.59
CA TYR A 163 -3.44 13.83 -24.42
C TYR A 163 -3.49 12.87 -23.23
N PHE A 164 -2.63 13.08 -22.26
CA PHE A 164 -2.75 12.51 -20.92
C PHE A 164 -2.70 13.61 -19.88
N MET A 165 -3.44 13.42 -18.79
CA MET A 165 -3.37 14.35 -17.66
C MET A 165 -2.26 13.91 -16.71
N PHE A 166 -1.39 14.85 -16.37
CA PHE A 166 -0.38 14.68 -15.33
C PHE A 166 -0.67 15.66 -14.20
N GLU A 167 -0.91 15.15 -12.99
CA GLU A 167 -1.07 15.97 -11.81
C GLU A 167 0.27 16.03 -11.08
N SER A 168 0.85 17.23 -10.97
CA SER A 168 2.02 17.49 -10.13
C SER A 168 1.60 18.35 -8.94
N ARG A 169 1.99 17.93 -7.74
CA ARG A 169 1.82 18.69 -6.52
C ARG A 169 3.15 19.23 -6.06
N LEU A 170 3.18 20.55 -5.81
CA LEU A 170 4.29 21.20 -5.16
C LEU A 170 3.82 21.68 -3.78
N ASP A 171 4.29 21.01 -2.74
CA ASP A 171 4.08 21.44 -1.36
C ASP A 171 5.25 22.34 -0.97
N GLN A 172 4.96 23.60 -0.68
CA GLN A 172 5.95 24.58 -0.28
C GLN A 172 5.72 25.00 1.16
N LEU A 173 6.72 24.78 2.01
CA LEU A 173 6.74 25.31 3.36
C LEU A 173 7.18 26.77 3.31
N SER A 174 6.28 27.72 3.58
CA SER A 174 6.64 29.12 3.76
C SER A 174 6.72 29.46 5.24
N GLN A 175 7.80 30.11 5.63
CA GLN A 175 7.98 30.61 6.99
C GLN A 175 7.60 32.10 7.01
N PRO A 176 6.43 32.46 7.56
CA PRO A 176 6.10 33.88 7.73
C PRO A 176 6.95 34.52 8.83
N SER A 177 7.18 35.81 8.72
CA SER A 177 8.04 36.62 9.59
C SER A 177 7.68 36.58 11.10
N ASN A 178 6.58 35.97 11.48
CA ASN A 178 6.09 35.86 12.85
C ASN A 178 6.26 34.46 13.49
N GLY A 179 7.13 33.63 12.95
CA GLY A 179 7.36 32.26 13.48
C GLY A 179 6.20 31.29 13.30
N ARG A 180 5.18 31.63 12.52
CA ARG A 180 4.12 30.70 12.11
C ARG A 180 4.50 30.01 10.82
N TYR A 181 4.43 28.67 10.82
CA TYR A 181 4.57 27.88 9.62
C TYR A 181 3.21 27.73 8.94
N VAL A 182 3.11 28.11 7.69
CA VAL A 182 1.93 27.88 6.87
C VAL A 182 2.32 26.87 5.77
N LEU A 183 1.67 25.75 5.75
CA LEU A 183 1.78 24.80 4.65
C LEU A 183 0.88 25.32 3.52
N ALA A 184 1.46 25.77 2.43
CA ALA A 184 0.73 26.11 1.23
C ALA A 184 0.89 24.97 0.22
N ALA A 185 -0.22 24.30 -0.14
CA ALA A 185 -0.25 23.35 -1.23
C ALA A 185 -0.78 24.03 -2.48
N THR A 186 0.00 24.03 -3.55
CA THR A 186 -0.45 24.43 -4.88
C THR A 186 -0.55 23.21 -5.77
N THR A 187 -1.72 23.03 -6.39
CA THR A 187 -1.91 22.04 -7.44
C THR A 187 -1.79 22.76 -8.78
N ALA A 188 -0.83 22.37 -9.59
CA ALA A 188 -0.71 22.82 -10.96
C ALA A 188 -1.12 21.69 -11.89
N LEU A 189 -2.08 21.95 -12.76
CA LEU A 189 -2.40 21.09 -13.89
C LEU A 189 -1.46 21.49 -15.04
N TYR A 190 -0.65 20.55 -15.49
CA TYR A 190 0.18 20.72 -16.67
C TYR A 190 -0.46 20.02 -17.84
N GLU A 191 -0.79 20.76 -18.89
CA GLU A 191 -0.99 20.20 -20.22
C GLU A 191 0.41 20.12 -20.86
N PRO A 192 0.89 18.92 -21.25
CA PRO A 192 2.13 18.85 -22.03
C PRO A 192 1.88 19.43 -23.40
N GLU A 193 2.69 20.41 -23.79
CA GLU A 193 2.79 20.79 -25.20
C GLU A 193 3.54 19.68 -25.95
N PHE A 194 2.96 19.20 -27.05
CA PHE A 194 3.55 18.23 -27.95
C PHE A 194 4.42 18.92 -29.03
#